data_410d5697bfa39834580aeb462d7252d4
#
_entry.id   410d5697bfa39834580aeb462d7252d4
#
_cell.length_a   1.000
_cell.length_b   1.000
_cell.length_c   1.000
_cell.angle_alpha   90.00
_cell.angle_beta   90.00
_cell.angle_gamma   90.00
#
_symmetry.space_group_name_H-M   'P 1'
#
loop_
_entity.id
_entity.type
_entity.pdbx_description
1 polymer ?
#
loop_
_entity_poly.entity_id
_entity_poly.type
_entity_poly.pdbx_seq_one_letter_code
_entity_poly.pdbx_strand_id
1 'polypeptide(L)'
;MHGVNYFYYTPEQFGEMVLRDEMLECTVFNDWFYGTSYDSVRSDCVNIGVFNPAGVEAMEARGDVDLYVIWVTARKKTRLLRQLNREEDPDVDEVIRRYRADQLDFAEFEIHAPTTVVFNDETDLSSLAKSLLPSLEQWTPLGNLD
;
A
#
# COMPACT_ATOMS: atom_id res chain seq x y z
N MET A 1 -13.33 -11.42 -1.23
CA MET A 1 -14.65 -11.59 -0.59
C MET A 1 -15.06 -10.22 -0.06
N HIS A 2 -16.29 -9.75 -0.42
CA HIS A 2 -16.80 -8.44 0.02
C HIS A 2 -16.81 -8.35 1.55
N GLY A 3 -16.31 -7.23 2.09
CA GLY A 3 -16.26 -6.99 3.54
C GLY A 3 -15.20 -7.78 4.33
N VAL A 4 -14.33 -8.54 3.64
CA VAL A 4 -13.21 -9.27 4.30
C VAL A 4 -11.87 -8.64 3.91
N ASN A 5 -11.56 -8.61 2.61
CA ASN A 5 -10.32 -8.01 2.10
C ASN A 5 -10.59 -6.63 1.48
N TYR A 6 -11.73 -6.51 0.79
CA TYR A 6 -12.18 -5.29 0.14
C TYR A 6 -13.69 -5.14 0.25
N PHE A 7 -14.16 -3.90 0.24
CA PHE A 7 -15.54 -3.56 -0.05
C PHE A 7 -15.64 -3.30 -1.56
N TYR A 8 -16.53 -4.02 -2.23
CA TYR A 8 -16.72 -3.90 -3.68
C TYR A 8 -17.92 -2.99 -3.95
N TYR A 9 -17.67 -1.95 -4.73
CA TYR A 9 -18.64 -0.96 -5.18
C TYR A 9 -18.71 -0.92 -6.69
N THR A 10 -19.82 -0.47 -7.25
CA THR A 10 -19.86 -0.14 -8.67
C THR A 10 -19.08 1.16 -8.92
N PRO A 11 -18.63 1.43 -10.17
CA PRO A 11 -17.97 2.69 -10.48
C PRO A 11 -18.79 3.93 -10.09
N GLU A 12 -20.13 3.85 -10.25
CA GLU A 12 -21.05 4.92 -9.88
C GLU A 12 -21.08 5.15 -8.36
N GLN A 13 -21.18 4.06 -7.58
CA GLN A 13 -21.14 4.13 -6.11
C GLN A 13 -19.82 4.68 -5.61
N PHE A 14 -18.71 4.23 -6.19
CA PHE A 14 -17.38 4.74 -5.84
C PHE A 14 -17.26 6.24 -6.17
N GLY A 15 -17.74 6.66 -7.35
CA GLY A 15 -17.77 8.07 -7.74
C GLY A 15 -18.61 8.93 -6.79
N GLU A 16 -19.76 8.43 -6.31
CA GLU A 16 -20.56 9.12 -5.31
C GLU A 16 -19.81 9.29 -3.98
N MET A 17 -19.06 8.29 -3.53
CA MET A 17 -18.23 8.40 -2.31
C MET A 17 -17.15 9.47 -2.46
N VAL A 18 -16.49 9.54 -3.62
CA VAL A 18 -15.52 10.60 -3.92
C VAL A 18 -16.17 11.99 -3.90
N LEU A 19 -17.34 12.15 -4.55
CA LEU A 19 -18.06 13.41 -4.58
C LEU A 19 -18.57 13.90 -3.20
N ARG A 20 -18.79 12.96 -2.27
CA ARG A 20 -19.20 13.26 -0.89
C ARG A 20 -18.01 13.46 0.06
N ASP A 21 -16.78 13.43 -0.47
CA ASP A 21 -15.56 13.53 0.35
C ASP A 21 -15.46 12.42 1.43
N GLU A 22 -15.94 11.21 1.11
CA GLU A 22 -15.91 10.07 2.01
C GLU A 22 -14.59 9.28 1.92
N MET A 23 -13.70 9.66 0.98
CA MET A 23 -12.47 8.92 0.70
C MET A 23 -11.25 9.62 1.30
N LEU A 24 -10.46 8.89 2.05
CA LEU A 24 -9.17 9.33 2.57
C LEU A 24 -8.13 9.47 1.43
N GLU A 25 -8.09 8.49 0.55
CA GLU A 25 -7.37 8.51 -0.72
C GLU A 25 -8.10 7.66 -1.77
N CYS A 26 -7.84 7.93 -3.04
CA CYS A 26 -8.29 7.08 -4.13
C CYS A 26 -7.27 7.08 -5.27
N THR A 27 -7.17 5.95 -5.95
CA THR A 27 -6.28 5.75 -7.08
C THR A 27 -6.92 4.85 -8.14
N VAL A 28 -6.40 4.91 -9.34
CA VAL A 28 -6.78 4.02 -10.44
C VAL A 28 -5.60 3.11 -10.76
N PHE A 29 -5.85 1.82 -10.78
CA PHE A 29 -4.86 0.83 -11.16
C PHE A 29 -5.49 -0.21 -12.08
N ASN A 30 -4.95 -0.42 -13.27
CA ASN A 30 -5.48 -1.32 -14.30
C ASN A 30 -6.98 -1.11 -14.58
N ASP A 31 -7.40 0.14 -14.76
CA ASP A 31 -8.80 0.56 -14.99
C ASP A 31 -9.77 0.25 -13.83
N TRP A 32 -9.27 -0.18 -12.69
CA TRP A 32 -10.04 -0.36 -11.46
C TRP A 32 -9.79 0.79 -10.49
N PHE A 33 -10.88 1.22 -9.83
CA PHE A 33 -10.82 2.19 -8.76
C PHE A 33 -10.48 1.49 -7.44
N TYR A 34 -9.52 2.05 -6.73
CA TYR A 34 -9.15 1.64 -5.37
C TYR A 34 -9.15 2.88 -4.48
N GLY A 35 -9.41 2.68 -3.20
CA GLY A 35 -9.33 3.77 -2.25
C GLY A 35 -9.61 3.31 -0.82
N THR A 36 -9.28 4.18 0.11
CA THR A 36 -9.51 4.02 1.54
C THR A 36 -10.54 5.04 1.99
N SER A 37 -11.67 4.57 2.52
CA SER A 37 -12.68 5.47 3.07
C SER A 37 -12.34 5.85 4.50
N TYR A 38 -12.82 7.02 4.96
CA TYR A 38 -12.70 7.43 6.37
C TYR A 38 -13.30 6.41 7.33
N ASP A 39 -14.43 5.80 6.96
CA ASP A 39 -15.10 4.79 7.78
C ASP A 39 -14.30 3.50 7.97
N SER A 40 -13.31 3.24 7.10
CA SER A 40 -12.43 2.07 7.21
C SER A 40 -11.25 2.29 8.16
N VAL A 41 -11.02 3.53 8.59
CA VAL A 41 -9.90 3.91 9.45
C VAL A 41 -10.38 4.14 10.87
N ARG A 42 -9.69 3.55 11.83
CA ARG A 42 -9.97 3.70 13.25
C ARG A 42 -9.05 4.76 13.85
N SER A 43 -9.62 5.71 14.58
CA SER A 43 -8.86 6.78 15.25
C SER A 43 -8.21 6.35 16.58
N ASP A 44 -8.61 5.20 17.13
CA ASP A 44 -8.17 4.69 18.43
C ASP A 44 -7.02 3.67 18.34
N CYS A 45 -6.48 3.43 17.15
CA CYS A 45 -5.39 2.48 16.94
C CYS A 45 -4.56 2.80 15.69
N VAL A 46 -3.41 2.14 15.59
CA VAL A 46 -2.60 2.15 14.36
C VAL A 46 -3.33 1.37 13.27
N ASN A 47 -3.51 2.01 12.11
CA ASN A 47 -4.06 1.38 10.94
C ASN A 47 -2.92 0.93 10.02
N ILE A 48 -3.06 -0.22 9.39
CA ILE A 48 -2.07 -0.75 8.44
C ILE A 48 -2.75 -0.95 7.10
N GLY A 49 -2.20 -0.33 6.07
CA GLY A 49 -2.66 -0.47 4.69
C GLY A 49 -1.53 -0.87 3.74
N VAL A 50 -1.90 -1.35 2.56
CA VAL A 50 -0.98 -1.62 1.46
C VAL A 50 -1.32 -0.68 0.32
N PHE A 51 -0.37 0.15 -0.04
CA PHE A 51 -0.55 1.21 -1.02
C PHE A 51 0.46 1.07 -2.16
N ASN A 52 0.08 1.57 -3.33
CA ASN A 52 1.01 1.87 -4.41
C ASN A 52 1.63 3.27 -4.18
N PRO A 53 2.64 3.70 -4.97
CA PRO A 53 3.25 5.02 -4.84
C PRO A 53 2.23 6.16 -4.82
N ALA A 54 1.29 6.18 -5.76
CA ALA A 54 0.28 7.24 -5.86
C ALA A 54 -0.62 7.32 -4.60
N GLY A 55 -0.94 6.18 -3.97
CA GLY A 55 -1.69 6.16 -2.72
C GLY A 55 -0.89 6.74 -1.55
N VAL A 56 0.42 6.47 -1.48
CA VAL A 56 1.29 7.08 -0.46
C VAL A 56 1.41 8.59 -0.67
N GLU A 57 1.63 9.05 -1.91
CA GLU A 57 1.67 10.48 -2.25
C GLU A 57 0.38 11.21 -1.86
N ALA A 58 -0.78 10.58 -2.14
CA ALA A 58 -2.07 11.13 -1.76
C ALA A 58 -2.22 11.27 -0.24
N MET A 59 -1.75 10.29 0.52
CA MET A 59 -1.74 10.34 1.98
C MET A 59 -0.78 11.40 2.52
N GLU A 60 0.44 11.52 1.97
CA GLU A 60 1.41 12.56 2.36
C GLU A 60 0.88 13.97 2.09
N ALA A 61 0.19 14.16 0.96
CA ALA A 61 -0.36 15.45 0.57
C ALA A 61 -1.46 15.97 1.49
N ARG A 62 -2.10 15.11 2.28
CA ARG A 62 -3.20 15.51 3.17
C ARG A 62 -2.74 16.38 4.34
N GLY A 63 -1.64 16.04 4.98
CA GLY A 63 -1.13 16.74 6.16
C GLY A 63 -1.94 16.57 7.45
N ASP A 64 -3.05 15.82 7.41
CA ASP A 64 -3.90 15.47 8.56
C ASP A 64 -3.78 13.98 8.95
N VAL A 65 -2.85 13.28 8.32
CA VAL A 65 -2.57 11.85 8.54
C VAL A 65 -1.13 11.68 9.00
N ASP A 66 -0.95 11.06 10.16
CA ASP A 66 0.38 10.61 10.59
C ASP A 66 0.75 9.34 9.84
N LEU A 67 1.69 9.46 8.94
CA LEU A 67 2.10 8.38 8.06
C LEU A 67 3.49 7.86 8.42
N TYR A 68 3.60 6.54 8.53
CA TYR A 68 4.88 5.84 8.61
C TYR A 68 4.96 4.81 7.48
N VAL A 69 5.94 4.94 6.61
CA VAL A 69 6.05 4.10 5.43
C VAL A 69 7.00 2.92 5.68
N ILE A 70 6.54 1.72 5.42
CA ILE A 70 7.38 0.53 5.36
C ILE A 70 7.58 0.20 3.88
N TRP A 71 8.75 0.56 3.37
CA TRP A 71 9.12 0.28 1.99
C TRP A 71 9.63 -1.14 1.85
N VAL A 72 8.79 -2.03 1.35
CA VAL A 72 9.16 -3.43 1.14
C VAL A 72 9.76 -3.61 -0.23
N THR A 73 11.00 -4.06 -0.30
CA THR A 73 11.71 -4.33 -1.56
C THR A 73 12.25 -5.76 -1.61
N ALA A 74 12.58 -6.22 -2.80
CA ALA A 74 13.25 -7.50 -3.04
C ALA A 74 14.01 -7.43 -4.38
N ARG A 75 14.98 -8.33 -4.58
CA ARG A 75 15.71 -8.43 -5.85
C ARG A 75 14.75 -8.61 -7.02
N LYS A 76 15.09 -8.03 -8.15
CA LYS A 76 14.27 -8.10 -9.38
C LYS A 76 13.92 -9.54 -9.76
N LYS A 77 14.90 -10.45 -9.68
CA LYS A 77 14.70 -11.88 -9.93
C LYS A 77 13.67 -12.49 -8.96
N THR A 78 13.81 -12.20 -7.67
CA THR A 78 12.90 -12.71 -6.63
C THR A 78 11.47 -12.25 -6.88
N ARG A 79 11.26 -10.96 -7.18
CA ARG A 79 9.94 -10.39 -7.48
C ARG A 79 9.31 -11.05 -8.69
N LEU A 80 10.05 -11.18 -9.80
CA LEU A 80 9.55 -11.80 -11.02
C LEU A 80 9.21 -13.28 -10.82
N LEU A 81 10.07 -14.04 -10.15
CA LEU A 81 9.80 -15.45 -9.85
C LEU A 81 8.57 -15.63 -8.95
N ARG A 82 8.38 -14.75 -7.95
CA ARG A 82 7.19 -14.81 -7.10
C ARG A 82 5.90 -14.53 -7.87
N GLN A 83 5.93 -13.59 -8.82
CA GLN A 83 4.78 -13.31 -9.69
C GLN A 83 4.46 -14.50 -10.60
N LEU A 84 5.47 -15.09 -11.23
CA LEU A 84 5.31 -16.27 -12.09
C LEU A 84 4.80 -17.51 -11.32
N ASN A 85 5.21 -17.66 -10.07
CA ASN A 85 4.82 -18.82 -9.24
C ASN A 85 3.53 -18.59 -8.43
N ARG A 86 2.84 -17.47 -8.63
CA ARG A 86 1.63 -17.13 -7.86
C ARG A 86 0.43 -17.96 -8.29
N GLU A 87 0.39 -18.35 -9.54
CA GLU A 87 -0.64 -19.15 -10.17
C GLU A 87 0.00 -20.39 -10.79
N GLU A 88 -0.76 -21.48 -10.93
CA GLU A 88 -0.27 -22.72 -11.51
C GLU A 88 0.02 -22.58 -13.01
N ASP A 89 -0.81 -21.80 -13.72
CA ASP A 89 -0.66 -21.50 -15.16
C ASP A 89 -0.81 -19.98 -15.37
N PRO A 90 0.26 -19.20 -15.13
CA PRO A 90 0.19 -17.74 -15.21
C PRO A 90 0.20 -17.27 -16.68
N ASP A 91 -0.58 -16.23 -16.96
CA ASP A 91 -0.40 -15.45 -18.18
C ASP A 91 0.94 -14.70 -18.10
N VAL A 92 1.96 -15.26 -18.76
CA VAL A 92 3.34 -14.75 -18.72
C VAL A 92 3.45 -13.34 -19.30
N ASP A 93 2.71 -13.04 -20.36
CA ASP A 93 2.74 -11.70 -20.99
C ASP A 93 2.15 -10.67 -20.05
N GLU A 94 1.07 -10.98 -19.37
CA GLU A 94 0.48 -10.11 -18.35
C GLU A 94 1.39 -9.95 -17.12
N VAL A 95 2.06 -11.00 -16.67
CA VAL A 95 3.06 -10.92 -15.58
C VAL A 95 4.19 -9.98 -15.98
N ILE A 96 4.71 -10.08 -17.20
CA ILE A 96 5.79 -9.21 -17.69
C ILE A 96 5.29 -7.77 -17.82
N ARG A 97 4.08 -7.56 -18.33
CA ARG A 97 3.46 -6.24 -18.43
C ARG A 97 3.36 -5.56 -17.06
N ARG A 98 2.80 -6.25 -16.07
CA ARG A 98 2.70 -5.76 -14.69
C ARG A 98 4.06 -5.47 -14.08
N TYR A 99 5.01 -6.40 -14.23
CA TYR A 99 6.36 -6.21 -13.72
C TYR A 99 7.03 -4.95 -14.26
N ARG A 100 6.82 -4.62 -15.54
CA ARG A 100 7.35 -3.40 -16.15
C ARG A 100 6.62 -2.15 -15.66
N ALA A 101 5.31 -2.19 -15.52
CA ALA A 101 4.54 -1.08 -14.95
C ALA A 101 5.02 -0.76 -13.53
N ASP A 102 5.13 -1.77 -12.66
CA ASP A 102 5.66 -1.60 -11.31
C ASP A 102 7.07 -0.96 -11.32
N GLN A 103 7.93 -1.35 -12.27
CA GLN A 103 9.28 -0.74 -12.35
C GLN A 103 9.22 0.77 -12.65
N LEU A 104 8.25 1.22 -13.43
CA LEU A 104 8.07 2.64 -13.75
C LEU A 104 7.44 3.38 -12.57
N ASP A 105 6.37 2.84 -12.01
CA ASP A 105 5.64 3.45 -10.89
C ASP A 105 6.53 3.70 -9.66
N PHE A 106 7.47 2.77 -9.41
CA PHE A 106 8.38 2.86 -8.28
C PHE A 106 9.72 3.53 -8.60
N ALA A 107 10.02 3.87 -9.85
CA ALA A 107 11.33 4.44 -10.24
C ALA A 107 11.49 5.91 -9.87
N GLU A 108 10.40 6.67 -9.93
CA GLU A 108 10.37 8.13 -9.74
C GLU A 108 9.71 8.54 -8.41
N PHE A 109 9.39 7.55 -7.58
CA PHE A 109 8.68 7.81 -6.34
C PHE A 109 9.63 8.26 -5.23
N GLU A 110 9.36 9.43 -4.64
CA GLU A 110 10.04 9.98 -3.48
C GLU A 110 9.13 9.90 -2.26
N ILE A 111 9.66 9.42 -1.13
CA ILE A 111 8.93 9.33 0.13
C ILE A 111 9.42 10.45 1.05
N HIS A 112 8.49 11.25 1.54
CA HIS A 112 8.78 12.34 2.48
C HIS A 112 8.45 11.95 3.94
N ALA A 113 7.54 11.01 4.15
CA ALA A 113 7.20 10.50 5.47
C ALA A 113 8.35 9.69 6.10
N PRO A 114 8.40 9.54 7.43
CA PRO A 114 9.30 8.63 8.10
C PRO A 114 9.22 7.22 7.50
N THR A 115 10.36 6.65 7.12
CA THR A 115 10.41 5.43 6.33
C THR A 115 11.41 4.41 6.86
N THR A 116 11.01 3.15 6.88
CA THR A 116 11.91 2.01 7.05
C THR A 116 11.92 1.16 5.78
N VAL A 117 13.11 0.87 5.27
CA VAL A 117 13.29 -0.02 4.11
C VAL A 117 13.55 -1.44 4.58
N VAL A 118 12.79 -2.40 4.07
CA VAL A 118 12.97 -3.82 4.36
C VAL A 118 13.18 -4.64 3.09
N PHE A 119 14.15 -5.56 3.16
CA PHE A 119 14.47 -6.48 2.07
C PHE A 119 13.83 -7.84 2.30
N ASN A 120 12.80 -8.14 1.50
CA ASN A 120 12.05 -9.39 1.56
C ASN A 120 12.54 -10.39 0.49
N ASP A 121 13.81 -10.77 0.54
CA ASP A 121 14.36 -11.77 -0.42
C ASP A 121 14.31 -13.21 0.12
N GLU A 122 14.91 -13.44 1.26
CA GLU A 122 15.15 -14.79 1.81
C GLU A 122 14.74 -14.91 3.29
N THR A 123 14.33 -13.81 3.88
CA THR A 123 14.01 -13.77 5.30
C THR A 123 12.61 -14.37 5.55
N ASP A 124 12.50 -15.17 6.58
CA ASP A 124 11.21 -15.58 7.13
C ASP A 124 10.37 -14.35 7.50
N LEU A 125 9.09 -14.35 7.11
CA LEU A 125 8.18 -13.22 7.31
C LEU A 125 8.04 -12.83 8.80
N SER A 126 8.09 -13.82 9.70
CA SER A 126 8.02 -13.57 11.14
C SER A 126 9.25 -12.81 11.64
N SER A 127 10.43 -13.18 11.17
CA SER A 127 11.68 -12.49 11.48
C SER A 127 11.71 -11.08 10.88
N LEU A 128 11.20 -10.92 9.67
CA LEU A 128 11.08 -9.62 9.01
C LEU A 128 10.14 -8.69 9.80
N ALA A 129 8.96 -9.18 10.18
CA ALA A 129 8.01 -8.41 10.98
C ALA A 129 8.62 -7.99 12.34
N LYS A 130 9.33 -8.89 13.03
CA LYS A 130 10.02 -8.58 14.28
C LYS A 130 11.10 -7.51 14.13
N SER A 131 11.78 -7.47 12.99
CA SER A 131 12.82 -6.44 12.72
C SER A 131 12.25 -5.02 12.59
N LEU A 132 10.95 -4.87 12.32
CA LEU A 132 10.27 -3.58 12.20
C LEU A 132 9.85 -3.00 13.56
N LEU A 133 9.64 -3.85 14.58
CA LEU A 133 9.10 -3.40 15.86
C LEU A 133 9.87 -2.23 16.49
N PRO A 134 11.23 -2.22 16.54
CA PRO A 134 11.95 -1.09 17.14
C PRO A 134 11.70 0.25 16.44
N SER A 135 11.55 0.24 15.12
CA SER A 135 11.29 1.46 14.35
C SER A 135 9.86 1.96 14.57
N LEU A 136 8.90 1.03 14.65
CA LEU A 136 7.50 1.36 14.92
C LEU A 136 7.28 1.84 16.36
N GLU A 137 7.99 1.27 17.34
CA GLU A 137 7.94 1.69 18.74
C GLU A 137 8.55 3.09 18.96
N GLN A 138 9.51 3.50 18.11
CA GLN A 138 10.10 4.85 18.14
C GLN A 138 9.24 5.88 17.44
N TRP A 139 8.36 5.45 16.54
CA TRP A 139 7.45 6.34 15.85
C TRP A 139 6.27 6.68 16.77
N THR A 140 6.16 7.96 17.11
CA THR A 140 5.05 8.47 17.91
C THR A 140 4.15 9.31 17.02
N PRO A 141 2.90 8.91 16.78
CA PRO A 141 1.94 9.72 16.04
C PRO A 141 1.72 11.08 16.73
N LEU A 142 1.51 12.14 15.93
CA LEU A 142 1.33 13.52 16.41
C LEU A 142 0.16 13.69 17.42
N GLY A 143 -0.81 12.78 17.42
CA GLY A 143 -1.98 12.83 18.32
C GLY A 143 -1.73 12.37 19.76
N ASN A 144 -0.54 11.90 20.13
CA ASN A 144 -0.22 11.39 21.47
C ASN A 144 0.72 12.31 22.28
N LEU A 145 0.80 13.59 21.91
CA LEU A 145 1.51 14.60 22.70
C LEU A 145 0.51 15.30 23.63
N ASP A 146 0.16 14.63 24.75
CA ASP A 146 -0.41 15.28 25.92
C ASP A 146 0.69 15.92 26.81
#